data_ea80896b77fdbb0f19f392d4408c0885
#
_entry.id   ea80896b77fdbb0f19f392d4408c0885
#
_cell.length_a   1.000
_cell.length_b   1.000
_cell.length_c   1.000
_cell.angle_alpha   90.00
_cell.angle_beta   90.00
_cell.angle_gamma   90.00
#
_symmetry.space_group_name_H-M   'P 1'
#
loop_
_entity.id
_entity.type
_entity.pdbx_description
1 polymer ?
#
loop_
_entity_poly.entity_id
_entity_poly.type
_entity_poly.pdbx_seq_one_letter_code
_entity_poly.pdbx_strand_id
1 'polypeptide(L)'
;NISGGRTSGYMLRRHLDAHDGTLPPDCHAVYANTGRERHETLDFVAAITERWGVDITWIERDRDAGYREVTYDTAARDGEPFADLITDKHYLPNAVARFCTQDLKIRPAAAFMRARGYSQWTSVIGLRFDEARRVANVRSRDHGDWDIACPLYDARVTSDDVLGFWRAQPFDLALQSYQGNCDLCFLK
;
A
#
# COMPACT_ATOMS: atom_id res chain seq x y z
N ASN A 1 4.92 -3.02 1.24
CA ASN A 1 3.95 -1.95 0.99
C ASN A 1 2.52 -2.40 1.28
N ILE A 2 1.82 -1.68 2.13
CA ILE A 2 0.42 -1.91 2.50
C ILE A 2 -0.44 -0.94 1.70
N SER A 3 -1.35 -1.47 0.88
CA SER A 3 -2.23 -0.65 0.02
C SER A 3 -3.58 -0.33 0.65
N GLY A 4 -3.84 -0.80 1.88
CA GLY A 4 -5.14 -0.72 2.55
C GLY A 4 -6.20 -1.70 2.02
N GLY A 5 -5.86 -2.60 1.10
CA GLY A 5 -6.76 -3.60 0.56
C GLY A 5 -6.54 -5.00 1.16
N ARG A 6 -7.55 -5.88 1.02
CA ARG A 6 -7.54 -7.27 1.52
C ARG A 6 -6.28 -8.04 1.12
N THR A 7 -5.82 -7.89 -0.12
CA THR A 7 -4.65 -8.64 -0.62
C THR A 7 -3.36 -8.22 0.10
N SER A 8 -3.15 -6.92 0.34
CA SER A 8 -1.95 -6.46 1.06
C SER A 8 -2.01 -6.81 2.55
N GLY A 9 -3.18 -6.79 3.17
CA GLY A 9 -3.37 -7.26 4.53
C GLY A 9 -3.10 -8.76 4.66
N TYR A 10 -3.62 -9.58 3.74
CA TYR A 10 -3.32 -11.01 3.68
C TYR A 10 -1.81 -11.27 3.52
N MET A 11 -1.14 -10.55 2.61
CA MET A 11 0.31 -10.65 2.43
C MET A 11 1.05 -10.35 3.75
N LEU A 12 0.68 -9.27 4.44
CA LEU A 12 1.27 -8.92 5.73
C LEU A 12 1.06 -10.04 6.76
N ARG A 13 -0.16 -10.60 6.85
CA ARG A 13 -0.43 -11.72 7.77
C ARG A 13 0.47 -12.92 7.47
N ARG A 14 0.59 -13.30 6.20
CA ARG A 14 1.48 -14.40 5.79
C ARG A 14 2.94 -14.14 6.14
N HIS A 15 3.36 -12.88 6.05
CA HIS A 15 4.71 -12.49 6.44
C HIS A 15 4.91 -12.58 7.97
N LEU A 16 3.95 -12.10 8.75
CA LEU A 16 3.96 -12.25 10.21
C LEU A 16 3.97 -13.72 10.64
N ASP A 17 3.13 -14.57 10.01
CA ASP A 17 3.10 -16.02 10.30
C ASP A 17 4.44 -16.71 10.03
N ALA A 18 5.19 -16.26 9.03
CA ALA A 18 6.51 -16.79 8.72
C ALA A 18 7.62 -16.32 9.67
N HIS A 19 7.33 -15.34 10.53
CA HIS A 19 8.28 -14.71 11.46
C HIS A 19 7.73 -14.63 12.90
N ASP A 20 7.06 -15.68 13.36
CA ASP A 20 6.56 -15.81 14.73
C ASP A 20 5.69 -14.64 15.21
N GLY A 21 4.93 -14.03 14.28
CA GLY A 21 3.98 -12.94 14.57
C GLY A 21 4.58 -11.55 14.58
N THR A 22 5.87 -11.38 14.30
CA THR A 22 6.56 -10.08 14.29
C THR A 22 7.25 -9.82 12.97
N LEU A 23 7.47 -8.55 12.61
CA LEU A 23 8.32 -8.21 11.47
C LEU A 23 9.81 -8.27 11.87
N PRO A 24 10.69 -8.76 10.97
CA PRO A 24 12.12 -8.61 11.15
C PRO A 24 12.51 -7.13 11.36
N PRO A 25 13.62 -6.83 12.10
CA PRO A 25 14.00 -5.44 12.43
C PRO A 25 14.27 -4.55 11.22
N ASP A 26 14.65 -5.14 10.08
CA ASP A 26 14.93 -4.47 8.80
C ASP A 26 13.73 -4.47 7.85
N CYS A 27 12.56 -4.92 8.32
CA CYS A 27 11.33 -4.97 7.54
C CYS A 27 10.33 -3.92 8.04
N HIS A 28 9.90 -3.04 7.14
CA HIS A 28 8.95 -1.96 7.44
C HIS A 28 7.63 -2.18 6.73
N ALA A 29 6.53 -2.24 7.48
CA ALA A 29 5.18 -2.16 6.93
C ALA A 29 4.81 -0.67 6.74
N VAL A 30 4.66 -0.24 5.49
CA VAL A 30 4.40 1.17 5.16
C VAL A 30 3.08 1.30 4.43
N TYR A 31 2.22 2.19 4.90
CA TYR A 31 0.96 2.57 4.27
C TYR A 31 1.02 4.03 3.82
N ALA A 32 0.86 4.27 2.51
CA ALA A 32 0.86 5.60 1.94
C ALA A 32 -0.58 6.09 1.75
N ASN A 33 -1.00 7.05 2.60
CA ASN A 33 -2.28 7.74 2.50
C ASN A 33 -2.22 8.82 1.42
N THR A 34 -3.25 8.91 0.60
CA THR A 34 -3.38 9.96 -0.43
C THR A 34 -4.32 11.08 -0.03
N GLY A 35 -4.98 10.95 1.12
CA GLY A 35 -6.05 11.82 1.57
C GLY A 35 -7.39 11.57 0.87
N ARG A 36 -7.45 10.61 -0.06
CA ARG A 36 -8.66 10.19 -0.79
C ARG A 36 -8.99 8.73 -0.60
N GLU A 37 -8.38 8.08 0.35
CA GLU A 37 -8.79 6.74 0.76
C GLU A 37 -10.15 6.83 1.47
N ARG A 38 -10.99 5.81 1.22
CA ARG A 38 -12.28 5.67 1.92
C ARG A 38 -12.05 5.42 3.41
N HIS A 39 -12.96 5.87 4.26
CA HIS A 39 -12.86 5.67 5.71
C HIS A 39 -12.68 4.19 6.06
N GLU A 40 -13.41 3.31 5.41
CA GLU A 40 -13.30 1.87 5.61
C GLU A 40 -11.88 1.33 5.34
N THR A 41 -11.15 1.96 4.43
CA THR A 41 -9.75 1.60 4.17
C THR A 41 -8.83 2.03 5.31
N LEU A 42 -9.02 3.23 5.83
CA LEU A 42 -8.25 3.75 6.96
C LEU A 42 -8.51 2.91 8.22
N ASP A 43 -9.80 2.66 8.52
CA ASP A 43 -10.23 1.84 9.65
C ASP A 43 -9.67 0.41 9.56
N PHE A 44 -9.65 -0.16 8.36
CA PHE A 44 -9.10 -1.48 8.12
C PHE A 44 -7.60 -1.56 8.38
N VAL A 45 -6.82 -0.57 7.96
CA VAL A 45 -5.37 -0.51 8.24
C VAL A 45 -5.11 -0.32 9.74
N ALA A 46 -5.89 0.52 10.42
CA ALA A 46 -5.81 0.70 11.87
C ALA A 46 -6.17 -0.59 12.62
N ALA A 47 -7.24 -1.27 12.20
CA ALA A 47 -7.65 -2.55 12.78
C ALA A 47 -6.59 -3.65 12.60
N ILE A 48 -5.87 -3.68 11.48
CA ILE A 48 -4.72 -4.59 11.28
C ILE A 48 -3.64 -4.30 12.31
N THR A 49 -3.25 -3.04 12.49
CA THR A 49 -2.25 -2.64 13.49
C THR A 49 -2.65 -3.09 14.89
N GLU A 50 -3.86 -2.76 15.32
CA GLU A 50 -4.35 -3.09 16.65
C GLU A 50 -4.46 -4.60 16.91
N ARG A 51 -5.10 -5.31 15.98
CA ARG A 51 -5.45 -6.74 16.18
C ARG A 51 -4.28 -7.70 15.98
N TRP A 52 -3.31 -7.32 15.17
CA TRP A 52 -2.14 -8.16 14.92
C TRP A 52 -0.89 -7.69 15.66
N GLY A 53 -0.95 -6.55 16.37
CA GLY A 53 0.18 -6.00 17.12
C GLY A 53 1.36 -5.62 16.21
N VAL A 54 1.10 -5.28 14.95
CA VAL A 54 2.13 -4.93 13.97
C VAL A 54 2.18 -3.42 13.78
N ASP A 55 3.38 -2.86 13.82
CA ASP A 55 3.58 -1.44 13.51
C ASP A 55 3.48 -1.21 11.99
N ILE A 56 2.47 -0.44 11.57
CA ILE A 56 2.33 0.04 10.19
C ILE A 56 2.60 1.54 10.22
N THR A 57 3.72 1.96 9.64
CA THR A 57 4.04 3.37 9.51
C THR A 57 3.16 4.00 8.43
N TRP A 58 2.39 5.01 8.81
CA TRP A 58 1.56 5.77 7.88
C TRP A 58 2.35 6.96 7.36
N ILE A 59 2.37 7.12 6.06
CA ILE A 59 3.06 8.23 5.40
C ILE A 59 2.15 8.96 4.43
N GLU A 60 2.44 10.22 4.19
CA GLU A 60 1.84 11.06 3.15
C GLU A 60 2.92 11.76 2.35
N ARG A 61 2.55 12.17 1.14
CA ARG A 61 3.43 13.02 0.34
C ARG A 61 3.65 14.36 1.05
N ASP A 62 4.90 14.76 1.14
CA ASP A 62 5.33 16.09 1.50
C ASP A 62 6.12 16.70 0.32
N ARG A 63 5.96 18.01 0.04
CA ARG A 63 6.59 18.66 -1.10
C ARG A 63 8.09 18.80 -0.94
N ASP A 64 8.53 19.11 0.27
CA ASP A 64 9.92 19.47 0.58
C ASP A 64 10.71 18.23 1.00
N ALA A 65 10.21 17.49 1.97
CA ALA A 65 10.86 16.30 2.51
C ALA A 65 10.59 15.02 1.68
N GLY A 66 9.66 15.07 0.72
CA GLY A 66 9.22 13.92 -0.07
C GLY A 66 8.16 13.07 0.63
N TYR A 67 8.18 13.00 1.97
CA TYR A 67 7.18 12.34 2.80
C TYR A 67 7.09 12.97 4.19
N ARG A 68 5.97 12.74 4.87
CA ARG A 68 5.78 12.98 6.31
C ARG A 68 5.13 11.75 6.93
N GLU A 69 5.47 11.46 8.17
CA GLU A 69 4.78 10.44 8.96
C GLU A 69 3.52 11.04 9.57
N VAL A 70 2.45 10.25 9.57
CA VAL A 70 1.16 10.60 10.16
C VAL A 70 0.64 9.41 10.97
N THR A 71 -0.40 9.63 11.75
CA THR A 71 -1.12 8.59 12.48
C THR A 71 -2.52 8.42 11.90
N TYR A 72 -3.26 7.41 12.35
CA TYR A 72 -4.67 7.26 12.00
C TYR A 72 -5.47 8.56 12.25
N ASP A 73 -5.21 9.25 13.39
CA ASP A 73 -5.95 10.46 13.77
C ASP A 73 -5.53 11.70 12.97
N THR A 74 -4.27 11.78 12.55
CA THR A 74 -3.70 12.96 11.86
C THR A 74 -3.64 12.78 10.34
N ALA A 75 -3.94 11.59 9.83
CA ALA A 75 -3.95 11.32 8.40
C ALA A 75 -5.02 12.16 7.68
N ALA A 76 -4.64 12.77 6.57
CA ALA A 76 -5.51 13.56 5.72
C ALA A 76 -6.72 12.74 5.23
N ARG A 77 -7.92 13.33 5.27
CA ARG A 77 -9.18 12.71 4.85
C ARG A 77 -9.94 13.53 3.80
N ASP A 78 -9.63 14.80 3.69
CA ASP A 78 -10.32 15.74 2.80
C ASP A 78 -9.59 15.95 1.47
N GLY A 79 -8.48 15.22 1.26
CA GLY A 79 -7.78 15.10 0.00
C GLY A 79 -6.63 16.06 -0.19
N GLU A 80 -6.09 16.63 0.86
CA GLU A 80 -5.03 17.66 0.80
C GLU A 80 -3.80 17.17 0.00
N PRO A 81 -3.18 15.99 0.27
CA PRO A 81 -2.03 15.54 -0.51
C PRO A 81 -2.35 15.33 -1.99
N PHE A 82 -3.60 14.94 -2.29
CA PHE A 82 -4.05 14.74 -3.66
C PHE A 82 -4.29 16.08 -4.38
N ALA A 83 -4.92 17.05 -3.70
CA ALA A 83 -5.18 18.38 -4.24
C ALA A 83 -3.87 19.13 -4.51
N ASP A 84 -2.92 19.03 -3.60
CA ASP A 84 -1.57 19.58 -3.76
C ASP A 84 -0.86 18.99 -5.00
N LEU A 85 -0.98 17.67 -5.19
CA LEU A 85 -0.40 17.02 -6.36
C LEU A 85 -1.05 17.49 -7.67
N ILE A 86 -2.39 17.65 -7.70
CA ILE A 86 -3.09 18.19 -8.88
C ILE A 86 -2.63 19.61 -9.19
N THR A 87 -2.49 20.45 -8.14
CA THR A 87 -1.98 21.81 -8.29
C THR A 87 -0.59 21.83 -8.92
N ASP A 88 0.31 20.92 -8.48
CA ASP A 88 1.66 20.81 -9.04
C ASP A 88 1.67 20.30 -10.49
N LYS A 89 0.77 19.41 -10.82
CA LYS A 89 0.70 18.79 -12.17
C LYS A 89 -0.12 19.58 -13.18
N HIS A 90 -1.04 20.43 -12.72
CA HIS A 90 -2.01 21.18 -13.53
C HIS A 90 -3.00 20.32 -14.33
N TYR A 91 -3.16 19.03 -14.00
CA TYR A 91 -4.16 18.14 -14.60
C TYR A 91 -4.49 16.95 -13.67
N LEU A 92 -5.60 16.27 -13.95
CA LEU A 92 -6.04 15.10 -13.18
C LEU A 92 -5.33 13.81 -13.65
N PRO A 93 -5.07 12.87 -12.73
CA PRO A 93 -4.58 11.55 -13.12
C PRO A 93 -5.64 10.82 -13.95
N ASN A 94 -5.17 9.99 -14.88
CA ASN A 94 -6.02 9.22 -15.77
C ASN A 94 -5.39 7.85 -16.08
N ALA A 95 -6.05 7.04 -16.92
CA ALA A 95 -5.60 5.68 -17.23
C ALA A 95 -4.19 5.61 -17.85
N VAL A 96 -3.78 6.65 -18.56
CA VAL A 96 -2.44 6.75 -19.19
C VAL A 96 -1.44 7.36 -18.21
N ALA A 97 -1.80 8.48 -17.57
CA ALA A 97 -0.95 9.23 -16.66
C ALA A 97 -1.32 8.95 -15.19
N ARG A 98 -0.87 7.81 -14.67
CA ARG A 98 -1.15 7.37 -13.30
C ARG A 98 -0.16 7.95 -12.28
N PHE A 99 0.08 9.25 -12.35
CA PHE A 99 1.04 9.90 -11.45
C PHE A 99 0.58 9.88 -9.98
N CYS A 100 -0.71 9.72 -9.68
CA CYS A 100 -1.18 9.56 -8.31
C CYS A 100 -0.53 8.35 -7.60
N THR A 101 -0.36 7.23 -8.30
CA THR A 101 0.36 6.07 -7.74
C THR A 101 1.84 6.38 -7.52
N GLN A 102 2.47 7.01 -8.51
CA GLN A 102 3.90 7.31 -8.46
C GLN A 102 4.22 8.35 -7.38
N ASP A 103 3.49 9.45 -7.39
CA ASP A 103 3.84 10.63 -6.59
C ASP A 103 3.24 10.62 -5.17
N LEU A 104 2.11 9.91 -4.95
CA LEU A 104 1.49 9.83 -3.62
C LEU A 104 1.83 8.54 -2.85
N LYS A 105 2.35 7.51 -3.53
CA LYS A 105 2.62 6.21 -2.87
C LYS A 105 4.07 5.76 -3.04
N ILE A 106 4.55 5.64 -4.28
CA ILE A 106 5.87 5.05 -4.55
C ILE A 106 7.00 5.99 -4.10
N ARG A 107 6.97 7.26 -4.52
CA ARG A 107 8.00 8.25 -4.16
C ARG A 107 8.06 8.52 -2.65
N PRO A 108 6.93 8.74 -1.93
CA PRO A 108 6.97 8.87 -0.48
C PRO A 108 7.54 7.65 0.23
N ALA A 109 7.17 6.43 -0.19
CA ALA A 109 7.72 5.21 0.38
C ALA A 109 9.24 5.09 0.12
N ALA A 110 9.71 5.47 -1.06
CA ALA A 110 11.14 5.49 -1.37
C ALA A 110 11.89 6.57 -0.54
N ALA A 111 11.31 7.75 -0.37
CA ALA A 111 11.87 8.80 0.49
C ALA A 111 11.97 8.33 1.95
N PHE A 112 10.94 7.66 2.46
CA PHE A 112 10.94 7.05 3.79
C PHE A 112 12.08 6.04 3.95
N MET A 113 12.28 5.12 3.00
CA MET A 113 13.35 4.12 3.08
C MET A 113 14.74 4.78 3.08
N ARG A 114 14.95 5.77 2.22
CA ARG A 114 16.23 6.53 2.19
C ARG A 114 16.47 7.29 3.49
N ALA A 115 15.44 7.91 4.08
CA ALA A 115 15.54 8.61 5.36
C ALA A 115 15.88 7.65 6.53
N ARG A 116 15.52 6.36 6.42
CA ARG A 116 15.92 5.28 7.34
C ARG A 116 17.34 4.75 7.07
N GLY A 117 18.05 5.30 6.09
CA GLY A 117 19.44 4.94 5.77
C GLY A 117 19.61 3.78 4.78
N TYR A 118 18.53 3.30 4.15
CA TYR A 118 18.63 2.24 3.15
C TYR A 118 19.04 2.82 1.79
N SER A 119 20.13 2.32 1.23
CA SER A 119 20.55 2.61 -0.15
C SER A 119 19.97 1.63 -1.16
N GLN A 120 19.63 0.42 -0.72
CA GLN A 120 18.94 -0.61 -1.49
C GLN A 120 17.97 -1.38 -0.60
N TRP A 121 16.82 -1.81 -1.14
CA TRP A 121 15.84 -2.62 -0.43
C TRP A 121 14.97 -3.43 -1.38
N THR A 122 14.22 -4.38 -0.85
CA THR A 122 13.19 -5.12 -1.59
C THR A 122 11.80 -4.56 -1.24
N SER A 123 11.08 -4.08 -2.23
CA SER A 123 9.68 -3.68 -2.09
C SER A 123 8.76 -4.87 -2.31
N VAL A 124 8.12 -5.33 -1.23
CA VAL A 124 7.20 -6.46 -1.27
C VAL A 124 5.80 -5.95 -1.63
N ILE A 125 5.20 -6.51 -2.70
CA ILE A 125 3.92 -6.07 -3.26
C ILE A 125 2.92 -7.24 -3.26
N GLY A 126 1.70 -6.98 -2.76
CA GLY A 126 0.62 -7.95 -2.74
C GLY A 126 -0.07 -8.11 -4.10
N LEU A 127 0.63 -8.63 -5.09
CA LEU A 127 0.04 -9.05 -6.37
C LEU A 127 -0.17 -10.56 -6.37
N ARG A 128 -1.38 -10.99 -6.78
CA ARG A 128 -1.82 -12.38 -6.76
C ARG A 128 -1.48 -13.10 -8.07
N PHE A 129 -1.67 -14.41 -8.08
CA PHE A 129 -1.43 -15.26 -9.26
C PHE A 129 -2.33 -14.90 -10.45
N ASP A 130 -3.56 -14.53 -10.18
CA ASP A 130 -4.53 -14.05 -11.19
C ASP A 130 -4.21 -12.64 -11.75
N GLU A 131 -3.16 -11.97 -11.26
CA GLU A 131 -2.70 -10.66 -11.72
C GLU A 131 -1.38 -10.73 -12.53
N ALA A 132 -1.13 -11.82 -13.27
CA ALA A 132 0.13 -12.11 -13.97
C ALA A 132 0.63 -10.95 -14.84
N ARG A 133 -0.26 -10.24 -15.56
CA ARG A 133 0.11 -9.08 -16.38
C ARG A 133 0.67 -7.93 -15.55
N ARG A 134 0.12 -7.70 -14.35
CA ARG A 134 0.62 -6.66 -13.43
C ARG A 134 1.98 -7.04 -12.86
N VAL A 135 2.16 -8.32 -12.51
CA VAL A 135 3.46 -8.84 -12.02
C VAL A 135 4.53 -8.69 -13.10
N ALA A 136 4.25 -9.11 -14.34
CA ALA A 136 5.18 -8.92 -15.45
C ALA A 136 5.58 -7.44 -15.63
N ASN A 137 4.60 -6.53 -15.59
CA ASN A 137 4.84 -5.10 -15.72
C ASN A 137 5.72 -4.50 -14.61
N VAL A 138 5.56 -4.94 -13.35
CA VAL A 138 6.38 -4.40 -12.27
C VAL A 138 7.78 -5.01 -12.26
N ARG A 139 7.91 -6.30 -12.58
CA ARG A 139 9.21 -6.99 -12.66
C ARG A 139 10.07 -6.57 -13.85
N SER A 140 9.46 -6.09 -14.95
CA SER A 140 10.19 -5.67 -16.16
C SER A 140 10.76 -4.26 -16.09
N ARG A 141 10.45 -3.48 -15.05
CA ARG A 141 10.91 -2.10 -14.91
C ARG A 141 12.18 -2.04 -14.08
N ASP A 142 13.04 -1.09 -14.45
CA ASP A 142 14.09 -0.66 -13.55
C ASP A 142 13.49 0.25 -12.48
N HIS A 143 13.73 -0.09 -11.23
CA HIS A 143 13.25 0.66 -10.06
C HIS A 143 14.36 1.45 -9.36
N GLY A 144 15.61 1.37 -9.85
CA GLY A 144 16.76 2.04 -9.26
C GLY A 144 17.16 1.41 -7.93
N ASP A 145 16.81 2.05 -6.82
CA ASP A 145 17.29 1.67 -5.49
C ASP A 145 16.60 0.42 -4.88
N TRP A 146 15.59 -0.16 -5.56
CA TRP A 146 14.90 -1.32 -4.98
C TRP A 146 14.50 -2.39 -5.99
N ASP A 147 14.46 -3.61 -5.52
CA ASP A 147 13.89 -4.76 -6.20
C ASP A 147 12.41 -4.95 -5.85
N ILE A 148 11.70 -5.74 -6.67
CA ILE A 148 10.30 -6.07 -6.45
C ILE A 148 10.15 -7.55 -6.14
N ALA A 149 9.51 -7.86 -5.00
CA ALA A 149 9.04 -9.19 -4.67
C ALA A 149 7.51 -9.27 -4.71
N CYS A 150 6.97 -10.33 -5.30
CA CYS A 150 5.54 -10.61 -5.39
C CYS A 150 5.24 -12.00 -4.77
N PRO A 151 5.38 -12.18 -3.45
CA PRO A 151 5.36 -13.50 -2.82
C PRO A 151 4.02 -14.22 -3.01
N LEU A 152 2.89 -13.50 -3.07
CA LEU A 152 1.58 -14.12 -3.31
C LEU A 152 1.46 -14.69 -4.72
N TYR A 153 2.06 -14.02 -5.71
CA TYR A 153 2.12 -14.54 -7.07
C TYR A 153 2.98 -15.81 -7.15
N ASP A 154 4.15 -15.77 -6.54
CA ASP A 154 5.10 -16.88 -6.53
C ASP A 154 4.53 -18.10 -5.78
N ALA A 155 3.75 -17.87 -4.73
CA ALA A 155 3.02 -18.90 -3.99
C ALA A 155 1.68 -19.31 -4.66
N ARG A 156 1.35 -18.79 -5.86
CA ARG A 156 0.12 -19.05 -6.61
C ARG A 156 -1.18 -18.73 -5.86
N VAL A 157 -1.13 -17.75 -4.96
CA VAL A 157 -2.30 -17.28 -4.22
C VAL A 157 -3.25 -16.53 -5.16
N THR A 158 -4.52 -16.91 -5.12
CA THR A 158 -5.60 -16.36 -5.95
C THR A 158 -6.48 -15.37 -5.17
N SER A 159 -7.42 -14.72 -5.86
CA SER A 159 -8.44 -13.89 -5.23
C SER A 159 -9.30 -14.68 -4.23
N ASP A 160 -9.63 -15.93 -4.57
CA ASP A 160 -10.50 -16.77 -3.74
C ASP A 160 -9.80 -17.18 -2.43
N ASP A 161 -8.48 -17.43 -2.48
CA ASP A 161 -7.68 -17.69 -1.28
C ASP A 161 -7.70 -16.50 -0.33
N VAL A 162 -7.50 -15.29 -0.86
CA VAL A 162 -7.54 -14.04 -0.08
C VAL A 162 -8.93 -13.82 0.53
N LEU A 163 -10.00 -13.99 -0.25
CA LEU A 163 -11.37 -13.84 0.23
C LEU A 163 -11.73 -14.92 1.26
N GLY A 164 -11.27 -16.16 1.05
CA GLY A 164 -11.44 -17.26 2.01
C GLY A 164 -10.81 -16.95 3.35
N PHE A 165 -9.59 -16.39 3.34
CA PHE A 165 -8.92 -15.96 4.55
C PHE A 165 -9.72 -14.88 5.30
N TRP A 166 -10.16 -13.82 4.60
CA TRP A 166 -10.86 -12.71 5.27
C TRP A 166 -12.24 -13.11 5.82
N ARG A 167 -12.95 -14.03 5.17
CA ARG A 167 -14.21 -14.59 5.70
C ARG A 167 -14.03 -15.31 7.04
N ALA A 168 -12.84 -15.84 7.31
CA ALA A 168 -12.51 -16.53 8.55
C ALA A 168 -11.97 -15.59 9.65
N GLN A 169 -11.71 -14.31 9.32
CA GLN A 169 -11.23 -13.34 10.28
C GLN A 169 -12.39 -12.68 11.05
N PRO A 170 -12.15 -12.22 12.29
CA PRO A 170 -13.16 -11.49 13.08
C PRO A 170 -13.38 -10.05 12.61
N PHE A 171 -12.68 -9.60 11.58
CA PHE A 171 -12.81 -8.29 10.93
C PHE A 171 -12.44 -8.39 9.45
N ASP A 172 -12.91 -7.46 8.66
CA ASP A 172 -12.63 -7.38 7.22
C ASP A 172 -12.73 -5.95 6.73
N LEU A 173 -12.22 -5.68 5.54
CA LEU A 173 -12.41 -4.43 4.82
C LEU A 173 -13.89 -4.27 4.44
N ALA A 174 -14.56 -3.28 5.00
CA ALA A 174 -15.99 -3.03 4.78
C ALA A 174 -16.29 -2.37 3.42
N LEU A 175 -15.57 -2.79 2.36
CA LEU A 175 -15.80 -2.35 0.99
C LEU A 175 -16.26 -3.51 0.11
N GLN A 176 -17.19 -3.20 -0.80
CA GLN A 176 -17.63 -4.13 -1.85
C GLN A 176 -16.50 -4.38 -2.86
N SER A 177 -16.55 -5.52 -3.57
CA SER A 177 -15.50 -5.93 -4.50
C SER A 177 -15.27 -4.95 -5.67
N TYR A 178 -16.29 -4.18 -6.04
CA TYR A 178 -16.21 -3.16 -7.09
C TYR A 178 -15.73 -1.80 -6.59
N GLN A 179 -15.66 -1.58 -5.28
CA GLN A 179 -15.18 -0.32 -4.70
C GLN A 179 -13.65 -0.31 -4.63
N GLY A 180 -13.04 0.82 -5.01
CA GLY A 180 -11.61 1.07 -4.79
C GLY A 180 -11.33 1.52 -3.36
N ASN A 181 -10.10 1.33 -2.87
CA ASN A 181 -9.67 1.88 -1.60
C ASN A 181 -9.70 3.42 -1.61
N CYS A 182 -9.39 4.02 -2.74
CA CYS A 182 -9.47 5.46 -2.99
C CYS A 182 -10.78 5.78 -3.72
N ASP A 183 -11.51 6.83 -3.30
CA ASP A 183 -12.79 7.24 -3.89
C ASP A 183 -12.64 7.86 -5.29
N LEU A 184 -11.45 8.35 -5.63
CA LEU A 184 -11.13 8.87 -6.96
C LEU A 184 -10.48 7.82 -7.89
N CYS A 185 -10.59 6.53 -7.56
CA CYS A 185 -9.96 5.48 -8.37
C CYS A 185 -10.71 5.23 -9.68
N PHE A 186 -10.18 5.72 -10.80
CA PHE A 186 -10.71 5.51 -12.14
C PHE A 186 -10.47 4.10 -12.73
N LEU A 187 -9.85 3.21 -11.97
CA LEU A 187 -9.59 1.81 -12.36
C LEU A 187 -10.62 0.82 -11.78
N LYS A 188 -11.60 1.33 -11.04
CA LYS A 188 -12.65 0.50 -10.41
C LYS A 188 -14.00 1.17 -10.54
#